data_dff4633a14d07a2d6a3ea6be88854de8
#
_entry.id   dff4633a14d07a2d6a3ea6be88854de8
#
_cell.length_a   1.000
_cell.length_b   1.000
_cell.length_c   1.000
_cell.angle_alpha   90.00
_cell.angle_beta   90.00
_cell.angle_gamma   90.00
#
_symmetry.space_group_name_H-M   'P 1'
#
loop_
_entity.id
_entity.type
_entity.pdbx_description
1 polymer ?
#
loop_
_entity_poly.entity_id
_entity_poly.type
_entity_poly.pdbx_seq_one_letter_code
_entity_poly.pdbx_strand_id
1 'polypeptide(L)'
;IQAAKADLRLVADYIPATKPAKKTAVIAHGYMSKKANMAARIKMFHDAGFNVLAPDDRGHGQSQGNYIGYGWPDRLDYRKWINLLLKKVGTDQQIALYGESMGGATVMYVSGLKLPKQVKVVVEDCGYTSIIDELAFQAKSMYNLPKWPLVPAVAAYASLRTGYNVFAADARKSLAKNTRPIMFIHGTKDTFVPTAMVDQLYQAAHGTKVLWKVKGAGHAQSFYHDPAKYRQKVVGFINAHLQ
;
A
#
# COMPACT_ATOMS: atom_id res chain seq x y z
N ILE A 1 10.04 -9.46 -12.20
CA ILE A 1 8.91 -10.05 -12.97
C ILE A 1 8.54 -9.16 -14.15
N GLN A 2 7.78 -9.73 -15.06
CA GLN A 2 7.03 -8.96 -16.06
C GLN A 2 5.76 -8.39 -15.43
N ALA A 3 5.48 -7.10 -15.63
CA ALA A 3 4.29 -6.43 -15.10
C ALA A 3 2.98 -7.09 -15.58
N ALA A 4 1.92 -6.90 -14.84
CA ALA A 4 0.61 -7.36 -15.25
C ALA A 4 0.04 -6.41 -16.32
N LYS A 5 -0.39 -6.94 -17.45
CA LYS A 5 -0.99 -6.17 -18.56
C LYS A 5 -0.09 -5.07 -19.15
N ALA A 6 1.24 -5.20 -19.04
CA ALA A 6 2.18 -4.26 -19.63
C ALA A 6 3.52 -4.98 -19.89
N ASP A 7 4.22 -4.56 -20.93
CA ASP A 7 5.56 -5.08 -21.25
C ASP A 7 6.62 -4.24 -20.49
N LEU A 8 6.67 -4.44 -19.18
CA LEU A 8 7.59 -3.74 -18.27
C LEU A 8 8.27 -4.76 -17.36
N ARG A 9 9.59 -4.67 -17.23
CA ARG A 9 10.35 -5.44 -16.24
C ARG A 9 10.27 -4.74 -14.88
N LEU A 10 9.78 -5.48 -13.88
CA LEU A 10 9.71 -5.01 -12.50
C LEU A 10 10.75 -5.72 -11.63
N VAL A 11 11.28 -4.99 -10.66
CA VAL A 11 12.34 -5.42 -9.75
C VAL A 11 11.83 -5.39 -8.31
N ALA A 12 12.27 -6.35 -7.51
CA ALA A 12 12.02 -6.38 -6.07
C ALA A 12 13.24 -6.97 -5.36
N ASP A 13 13.42 -6.60 -4.10
CA ASP A 13 14.36 -7.26 -3.20
C ASP A 13 13.62 -8.28 -2.34
N TYR A 14 14.19 -9.47 -2.20
CA TYR A 14 13.77 -10.47 -1.23
C TYR A 14 14.85 -10.60 -0.17
N ILE A 15 14.49 -10.33 1.07
CA ILE A 15 15.40 -10.36 2.23
C ILE A 15 14.91 -11.48 3.13
N PRO A 16 15.61 -12.63 3.19
CA PRO A 16 15.25 -13.73 4.08
C PRO A 16 15.44 -13.33 5.54
N ALA A 17 14.61 -13.85 6.42
CA ALA A 17 14.79 -13.71 7.86
C ALA A 17 16.10 -14.36 8.32
N THR A 18 16.65 -13.90 9.42
CA THR A 18 17.90 -14.42 10.01
C THR A 18 17.80 -15.90 10.38
N LYS A 19 16.60 -16.35 10.74
CA LYS A 19 16.28 -17.77 10.99
C LYS A 19 15.15 -18.20 10.04
N PRO A 20 15.06 -19.49 9.66
CA PRO A 20 13.98 -19.97 8.81
C PRO A 20 12.60 -19.53 9.34
N ALA A 21 11.83 -18.84 8.54
CA ALA A 21 10.54 -18.29 8.91
C ALA A 21 9.48 -18.57 7.85
N LYS A 22 8.26 -18.90 8.31
CA LYS A 22 7.07 -19.11 7.47
C LYS A 22 6.18 -17.86 7.38
N LYS A 23 6.73 -16.70 7.70
CA LYS A 23 6.02 -15.42 7.63
C LYS A 23 6.80 -14.40 6.77
N THR A 24 6.09 -13.74 5.87
CA THR A 24 6.68 -12.77 4.94
C THR A 24 5.87 -11.48 4.95
N ALA A 25 6.55 -10.34 5.08
CA ALA A 25 5.98 -9.02 4.84
C ALA A 25 6.23 -8.60 3.39
N VAL A 26 5.17 -8.25 2.67
CA VAL A 26 5.25 -7.63 1.35
C VAL A 26 5.03 -6.14 1.53
N ILE A 27 6.03 -5.33 1.18
CA ILE A 27 6.09 -3.90 1.51
C ILE A 27 5.90 -3.07 0.25
N ALA A 28 4.91 -2.16 0.26
CA ALA A 28 4.63 -1.20 -0.79
C ALA A 28 5.09 0.21 -0.39
N HIS A 29 5.91 0.84 -1.24
CA HIS A 29 6.45 2.18 -1.00
C HIS A 29 5.50 3.30 -1.45
N GLY A 30 5.79 4.54 -1.04
CA GLY A 30 5.02 5.74 -1.38
C GLY A 30 5.31 6.32 -2.76
N TYR A 31 4.56 7.38 -3.11
CA TYR A 31 4.71 8.16 -4.34
C TYR A 31 6.11 8.76 -4.46
N MET A 32 6.70 8.74 -5.65
CA MET A 32 8.08 9.20 -5.96
C MET A 32 9.15 8.61 -5.02
N SER A 33 8.88 7.46 -4.43
CA SER A 33 9.77 6.73 -3.54
C SER A 33 10.30 5.47 -4.23
N LYS A 34 10.94 4.59 -3.50
CA LYS A 34 11.45 3.29 -3.98
C LYS A 34 11.65 2.35 -2.79
N LYS A 35 11.83 1.05 -3.06
CA LYS A 35 12.06 0.04 -2.01
C LYS A 35 13.15 0.42 -1.02
N ALA A 36 14.24 1.05 -1.48
CA ALA A 36 15.33 1.48 -0.60
C ALA A 36 14.91 2.52 0.46
N ASN A 37 13.92 3.36 0.15
CA ASN A 37 13.40 4.35 1.10
C ASN A 37 12.56 3.69 2.22
N MET A 38 12.16 2.44 2.03
CA MET A 38 11.45 1.65 3.05
C MET A 38 12.39 0.92 4.03
N ALA A 39 13.69 1.22 4.01
CA ALA A 39 14.71 0.53 4.80
C ALA A 39 14.37 0.39 6.29
N ALA A 40 13.82 1.44 6.92
CA ALA A 40 13.42 1.39 8.33
C ALA A 40 12.27 0.40 8.58
N ARG A 41 11.27 0.33 7.67
CA ARG A 41 10.15 -0.63 7.73
C ARG A 41 10.64 -2.04 7.42
N ILE A 42 11.50 -2.20 6.41
CA ILE A 42 12.16 -3.47 6.07
C ILE A 42 12.90 -4.01 7.30
N LYS A 43 13.72 -3.16 7.94
CA LYS A 43 14.45 -3.53 9.16
C LYS A 43 13.48 -3.91 10.29
N MET A 44 12.42 -3.14 10.50
CA MET A 44 11.41 -3.43 11.53
C MET A 44 10.81 -4.84 11.37
N PHE A 45 10.42 -5.21 10.16
CA PHE A 45 9.87 -6.54 9.87
C PHE A 45 10.93 -7.64 9.96
N HIS A 46 12.12 -7.40 9.42
CA HIS A 46 13.23 -8.35 9.47
C HIS A 46 13.64 -8.65 10.92
N ASP A 47 13.79 -7.62 11.77
CA ASP A 47 14.09 -7.77 13.20
C ASP A 47 12.95 -8.47 13.98
N ALA A 48 11.73 -8.46 13.45
CA ALA A 48 10.60 -9.21 13.97
C ALA A 48 10.52 -10.66 13.44
N GLY A 49 11.54 -11.09 12.69
CA GLY A 49 11.67 -12.45 12.16
C GLY A 49 10.82 -12.74 10.94
N PHE A 50 10.48 -11.72 10.13
CA PHE A 50 9.84 -11.88 8.83
C PHE A 50 10.85 -11.98 7.70
N ASN A 51 10.58 -12.82 6.71
CA ASN A 51 11.09 -12.56 5.39
C ASN A 51 10.46 -11.26 4.86
N VAL A 52 11.16 -10.52 4.01
CA VAL A 52 10.62 -9.30 3.43
C VAL A 52 10.72 -9.35 1.92
N LEU A 53 9.63 -9.01 1.23
CA LEU A 53 9.60 -8.75 -0.20
C LEU A 53 9.26 -7.28 -0.41
N ALA A 54 10.16 -6.53 -1.01
CA ALA A 54 10.02 -5.11 -1.27
C ALA A 54 10.16 -4.84 -2.78
N PRO A 55 9.06 -4.71 -3.53
CA PRO A 55 9.09 -4.30 -4.93
C PRO A 55 9.34 -2.80 -5.08
N ASP A 56 9.94 -2.40 -6.21
CA ASP A 56 9.76 -1.09 -6.79
C ASP A 56 8.51 -1.12 -7.69
N ASP A 57 7.58 -0.20 -7.49
CA ASP A 57 6.39 -0.04 -8.31
C ASP A 57 6.75 0.43 -9.73
N ARG A 58 5.81 0.37 -10.67
CA ARG A 58 6.01 0.85 -12.04
C ARG A 58 6.49 2.31 -12.04
N GLY A 59 7.51 2.61 -12.85
CA GLY A 59 8.08 3.97 -12.96
C GLY A 59 8.88 4.43 -11.75
N HIS A 60 9.22 3.51 -10.82
CA HIS A 60 10.00 3.81 -9.63
C HIS A 60 11.26 2.93 -9.54
N GLY A 61 12.27 3.46 -8.88
CA GLY A 61 13.50 2.74 -8.55
C GLY A 61 14.14 2.05 -9.75
N GLN A 62 14.25 0.71 -9.70
CA GLN A 62 14.82 -0.12 -10.75
C GLN A 62 13.76 -0.76 -11.67
N SER A 63 12.47 -0.54 -11.38
CA SER A 63 11.37 -1.02 -12.22
C SER A 63 11.14 -0.11 -13.41
N GLN A 64 10.81 -0.70 -14.56
CA GLN A 64 10.47 0.06 -15.76
C GLN A 64 9.10 0.73 -15.63
N GLY A 65 8.89 1.76 -16.44
CA GLY A 65 7.67 2.53 -16.55
C GLY A 65 7.97 3.99 -16.78
N ASN A 66 7.07 4.69 -17.47
CA ASN A 66 7.19 6.10 -17.81
C ASN A 66 6.09 6.98 -17.19
N TYR A 67 5.29 6.40 -16.31
CA TYR A 67 4.29 7.10 -15.51
C TYR A 67 4.05 6.39 -14.18
N ILE A 68 3.51 7.11 -13.22
CA ILE A 68 3.12 6.60 -11.90
C ILE A 68 1.63 6.29 -11.92
N GLY A 69 1.28 5.04 -11.61
CA GLY A 69 -0.10 4.55 -11.66
C GLY A 69 -0.89 4.73 -10.36
N TYR A 70 -0.31 5.41 -9.36
CA TYR A 70 -0.92 5.61 -8.03
C TYR A 70 -1.44 4.31 -7.39
N GLY A 71 -0.70 3.23 -7.58
CA GLY A 71 -1.00 1.92 -7.01
C GLY A 71 -2.08 1.11 -7.74
N TRP A 72 -2.87 1.73 -8.62
CA TRP A 72 -3.98 1.02 -9.25
C TRP A 72 -3.55 -0.07 -10.24
N PRO A 73 -2.69 0.18 -11.26
CA PRO A 73 -2.13 -0.90 -12.07
C PRO A 73 -1.23 -1.83 -11.22
N ASP A 74 -0.46 -1.26 -10.29
CA ASP A 74 0.52 -1.96 -9.45
C ASP A 74 -0.14 -3.06 -8.60
N ARG A 75 -1.41 -2.90 -8.18
CA ARG A 75 -2.14 -3.95 -7.44
C ARG A 75 -2.13 -5.31 -8.12
N LEU A 76 -2.12 -5.33 -9.45
CA LEU A 76 -2.05 -6.58 -10.22
C LEU A 76 -0.63 -7.17 -10.23
N ASP A 77 0.38 -6.31 -10.16
CA ASP A 77 1.78 -6.71 -10.05
C ASP A 77 2.07 -7.28 -8.68
N TYR A 78 1.53 -6.67 -7.61
CA TYR A 78 1.64 -7.23 -6.25
C TYR A 78 1.05 -8.63 -6.16
N ARG A 79 -0.08 -8.90 -6.83
CA ARG A 79 -0.61 -10.27 -6.92
C ARG A 79 0.36 -11.21 -7.64
N LYS A 80 1.06 -10.76 -8.71
CA LYS A 80 2.10 -11.57 -9.39
C LYS A 80 3.30 -11.80 -8.48
N TRP A 81 3.74 -10.78 -7.74
CA TRP A 81 4.81 -10.89 -6.75
C TRP A 81 4.48 -11.91 -5.65
N ILE A 82 3.26 -11.87 -5.11
CA ILE A 82 2.78 -12.84 -4.11
C ILE A 82 2.80 -14.25 -4.67
N ASN A 83 2.32 -14.46 -5.90
CA ASN A 83 2.32 -15.76 -6.55
C ASN A 83 3.75 -16.27 -6.80
N LEU A 84 4.67 -15.40 -7.25
CA LEU A 84 6.08 -15.76 -7.42
C LEU A 84 6.73 -16.10 -6.07
N LEU A 85 6.47 -15.31 -5.04
CA LEU A 85 6.96 -15.57 -3.69
C LEU A 85 6.57 -16.99 -3.25
N LEU A 86 5.27 -17.33 -3.31
CA LEU A 86 4.77 -18.65 -2.93
C LEU A 86 5.37 -19.78 -3.79
N LYS A 87 5.63 -19.53 -5.06
CA LYS A 87 6.31 -20.50 -5.93
C LYS A 87 7.77 -20.74 -5.53
N LYS A 88 8.45 -19.71 -5.00
CA LYS A 88 9.88 -19.75 -4.65
C LYS A 88 10.14 -20.27 -3.24
N VAL A 89 9.31 -19.87 -2.27
CA VAL A 89 9.55 -20.15 -0.84
C VAL A 89 8.57 -21.15 -0.24
N GLY A 90 7.61 -21.65 -1.04
CA GLY A 90 6.62 -22.65 -0.61
C GLY A 90 5.28 -22.05 -0.21
N THR A 91 4.25 -22.89 -0.18
CA THR A 91 2.86 -22.49 0.07
C THR A 91 2.46 -22.52 1.53
N ASP A 92 3.36 -22.89 2.43
CA ASP A 92 3.19 -22.85 3.89
C ASP A 92 3.53 -21.48 4.50
N GLN A 93 3.80 -20.49 3.65
CA GLN A 93 4.02 -19.10 4.05
C GLN A 93 2.74 -18.40 4.47
N GLN A 94 2.87 -17.48 5.43
CA GLN A 94 1.84 -16.54 5.83
C GLN A 94 2.29 -15.12 5.47
N ILE A 95 1.46 -14.41 4.73
CA ILE A 95 1.84 -13.14 4.12
C ILE A 95 1.07 -11.99 4.77
N ALA A 96 1.80 -10.99 5.26
CA ALA A 96 1.28 -9.69 5.63
C ALA A 96 1.55 -8.69 4.50
N LEU A 97 0.54 -7.92 4.11
CA LEU A 97 0.69 -6.77 3.22
C LEU A 97 0.87 -5.52 4.06
N TYR A 98 1.89 -4.74 3.77
CA TYR A 98 2.15 -3.44 4.41
C TYR A 98 2.39 -2.39 3.33
N GLY A 99 1.79 -1.21 3.48
CA GLY A 99 2.00 -0.10 2.56
C GLY A 99 1.93 1.26 3.22
N GLU A 100 2.73 2.21 2.72
CA GLU A 100 2.80 3.58 3.20
C GLU A 100 2.41 4.55 2.09
N SER A 101 1.51 5.49 2.36
CA SER A 101 1.05 6.52 1.42
C SER A 101 0.43 5.89 0.15
N MET A 102 0.99 6.13 -1.04
CA MET A 102 0.59 5.43 -2.27
C MET A 102 0.65 3.90 -2.07
N GLY A 103 1.65 3.39 -1.33
CA GLY A 103 1.73 1.98 -0.96
C GLY A 103 0.57 1.53 -0.07
N GLY A 104 0.10 2.39 0.84
CA GLY A 104 -1.11 2.18 1.64
C GLY A 104 -2.35 1.99 0.75
N ALA A 105 -2.54 2.90 -0.22
CA ALA A 105 -3.59 2.74 -1.23
C ALA A 105 -3.41 1.46 -2.05
N THR A 106 -2.16 1.14 -2.44
CA THR A 106 -1.83 -0.07 -3.21
C THR A 106 -2.26 -1.33 -2.47
N VAL A 107 -1.89 -1.50 -1.19
CA VAL A 107 -2.27 -2.71 -0.44
C VAL A 107 -3.76 -2.80 -0.19
N MET A 108 -4.47 -1.67 -0.06
CA MET A 108 -5.93 -1.64 -0.01
C MET A 108 -6.53 -2.08 -1.35
N TYR A 109 -6.00 -1.62 -2.50
CA TYR A 109 -6.44 -2.11 -3.82
C TYR A 109 -6.16 -3.60 -4.00
N VAL A 110 -5.00 -4.09 -3.55
CA VAL A 110 -4.62 -5.51 -3.57
C VAL A 110 -5.62 -6.33 -2.75
N SER A 111 -6.00 -5.86 -1.56
CA SER A 111 -6.88 -6.59 -0.64
C SER A 111 -8.24 -6.92 -1.23
N GLY A 112 -8.73 -6.11 -2.17
CA GLY A 112 -9.98 -6.34 -2.89
C GLY A 112 -9.90 -7.34 -4.05
N LEU A 113 -8.71 -7.89 -4.33
CA LEU A 113 -8.51 -8.91 -5.37
C LEU A 113 -8.73 -10.33 -4.82
N LYS A 114 -8.99 -11.28 -5.74
CA LYS A 114 -8.87 -12.70 -5.40
C LYS A 114 -7.39 -13.04 -5.16
N LEU A 115 -7.03 -13.21 -3.90
CA LEU A 115 -5.66 -13.50 -3.44
C LEU A 115 -5.54 -14.92 -2.91
N PRO A 116 -4.31 -15.51 -2.91
CA PRO A 116 -4.01 -16.75 -2.21
C PRO A 116 -4.41 -16.68 -0.72
N LYS A 117 -4.82 -17.82 -0.15
CA LYS A 117 -5.19 -17.95 1.28
C LYS A 117 -4.05 -17.63 2.25
N GLN A 118 -2.83 -17.64 1.74
CA GLN A 118 -1.61 -17.30 2.48
C GLN A 118 -1.52 -15.81 2.83
N VAL A 119 -2.22 -14.92 2.09
CA VAL A 119 -2.34 -13.51 2.49
C VAL A 119 -3.34 -13.42 3.62
N LYS A 120 -2.84 -13.09 4.82
CA LYS A 120 -3.60 -13.17 6.07
C LYS A 120 -4.08 -11.82 6.58
N VAL A 121 -3.29 -10.78 6.42
CA VAL A 121 -3.49 -9.50 7.09
C VAL A 121 -2.97 -8.34 6.24
N VAL A 122 -3.57 -7.18 6.41
CA VAL A 122 -3.21 -5.94 5.72
C VAL A 122 -2.94 -4.83 6.73
N VAL A 123 -1.91 -4.05 6.50
CA VAL A 123 -1.63 -2.81 7.23
C VAL A 123 -1.42 -1.69 6.20
N GLU A 124 -2.21 -0.65 6.31
CA GLU A 124 -2.04 0.57 5.52
C GLU A 124 -1.66 1.74 6.44
N ASP A 125 -0.72 2.58 6.04
CA ASP A 125 -0.31 3.80 6.74
C ASP A 125 -0.44 4.98 5.79
N CYS A 126 -1.29 5.95 6.17
CA CYS A 126 -1.60 7.20 5.47
C CYS A 126 -1.97 7.09 3.98
N GLY A 127 -2.67 6.00 3.60
CA GLY A 127 -3.21 5.83 2.26
C GLY A 127 -4.45 6.70 2.01
N TYR A 128 -4.80 6.90 0.74
CA TYR A 128 -5.91 7.75 0.30
C TYR A 128 -7.13 6.94 -0.16
N THR A 129 -8.30 7.61 -0.17
CA THR A 129 -9.59 7.02 -0.57
C THR A 129 -9.66 6.66 -2.04
N SER A 130 -9.22 7.56 -2.92
CA SER A 130 -9.20 7.36 -4.37
C SER A 130 -8.19 8.30 -5.04
N ILE A 131 -7.75 7.96 -6.25
CA ILE A 131 -6.91 8.88 -7.04
C ILE A 131 -7.63 10.21 -7.25
N ILE A 132 -8.93 10.18 -7.51
CA ILE A 132 -9.74 11.40 -7.75
C ILE A 132 -9.80 12.30 -6.51
N ASP A 133 -10.00 11.71 -5.32
CA ASP A 133 -10.09 12.50 -4.10
C ASP A 133 -8.73 13.09 -3.71
N GLU A 134 -7.66 12.31 -3.89
CA GLU A 134 -6.30 12.80 -3.64
C GLU A 134 -5.91 13.91 -4.63
N LEU A 135 -6.15 13.73 -5.93
CA LEU A 135 -5.91 14.78 -6.92
C LEU A 135 -6.73 16.06 -6.65
N ALA A 136 -7.99 15.89 -6.23
CA ALA A 136 -8.85 17.03 -5.90
C ALA A 136 -8.33 17.79 -4.68
N PHE A 137 -7.86 17.07 -3.67
CA PHE A 137 -7.27 17.68 -2.48
C PHE A 137 -5.98 18.41 -2.82
N GLN A 138 -5.07 17.80 -3.57
CA GLN A 138 -3.81 18.41 -3.97
C GLN A 138 -4.04 19.65 -4.87
N ALA A 139 -4.95 19.57 -5.85
CA ALA A 139 -5.31 20.70 -6.70
C ALA A 139 -5.81 21.90 -5.87
N LYS A 140 -6.62 21.63 -4.85
CA LYS A 140 -7.14 22.69 -3.96
C LYS A 140 -6.05 23.21 -3.01
N SER A 141 -5.30 22.31 -2.37
CA SER A 141 -4.32 22.66 -1.34
C SER A 141 -3.11 23.41 -1.90
N MET A 142 -2.56 22.94 -3.05
CA MET A 142 -1.33 23.51 -3.61
C MET A 142 -1.56 24.68 -4.55
N TYR A 143 -2.69 24.66 -5.28
CA TYR A 143 -2.93 25.62 -6.38
C TYR A 143 -4.23 26.40 -6.25
N ASN A 144 -5.01 26.16 -5.19
CA ASN A 144 -6.35 26.72 -4.99
C ASN A 144 -7.32 26.48 -6.18
N LEU A 145 -7.09 25.39 -6.93
CA LEU A 145 -7.89 25.01 -8.08
C LEU A 145 -9.15 24.24 -7.67
N PRO A 146 -10.29 24.44 -8.35
CA PRO A 146 -11.52 23.72 -8.06
C PRO A 146 -11.45 22.27 -8.55
N LYS A 147 -12.16 21.37 -7.84
CA LYS A 147 -12.30 19.96 -8.27
C LYS A 147 -12.94 19.88 -9.65
N TRP A 148 -13.98 20.65 -9.89
CA TRP A 148 -14.77 20.63 -11.13
C TRP A 148 -14.51 21.89 -11.98
N PRO A 149 -14.33 21.78 -13.32
CA PRO A 149 -14.28 20.53 -14.12
C PRO A 149 -12.89 19.92 -14.23
N LEU A 150 -11.87 20.52 -13.60
CA LEU A 150 -10.44 20.24 -13.83
C LEU A 150 -10.06 18.78 -13.52
N VAL A 151 -10.37 18.29 -12.31
CA VAL A 151 -9.92 16.96 -11.88
C VAL A 151 -10.53 15.84 -12.73
N PRO A 152 -11.84 15.84 -13.05
CA PRO A 152 -12.40 14.89 -14.01
C PRO A 152 -11.77 14.95 -15.40
N ALA A 153 -11.47 16.15 -15.93
CA ALA A 153 -10.82 16.30 -17.24
C ALA A 153 -9.41 15.70 -17.24
N VAL A 154 -8.61 16.01 -16.22
CA VAL A 154 -7.26 15.43 -16.05
C VAL A 154 -7.34 13.90 -15.89
N ALA A 155 -8.26 13.39 -15.10
CA ALA A 155 -8.44 11.94 -14.90
C ALA A 155 -8.87 11.22 -16.19
N ALA A 156 -9.74 11.84 -17.00
CA ALA A 156 -10.14 11.31 -18.30
C ALA A 156 -8.94 11.27 -19.27
N TYR A 157 -8.18 12.35 -19.36
CA TYR A 157 -6.96 12.41 -20.16
C TYR A 157 -5.93 11.37 -19.70
N ALA A 158 -5.68 11.29 -18.39
CA ALA A 158 -4.77 10.29 -17.81
C ALA A 158 -5.22 8.86 -18.14
N SER A 159 -6.54 8.59 -18.08
CA SER A 159 -7.08 7.27 -18.43
C SER A 159 -6.79 6.88 -19.88
N LEU A 160 -6.93 7.81 -20.81
CA LEU A 160 -6.59 7.61 -22.22
C LEU A 160 -5.08 7.37 -22.43
N ARG A 161 -4.25 8.15 -21.76
CA ARG A 161 -2.77 8.07 -21.90
C ARG A 161 -2.16 6.81 -21.29
N THR A 162 -2.72 6.33 -20.18
CA THR A 162 -2.15 5.22 -19.40
C THR A 162 -2.81 3.87 -19.66
N GLY A 163 -3.93 3.86 -20.39
CA GLY A 163 -4.66 2.64 -20.72
C GLY A 163 -5.39 1.98 -19.53
N TYR A 164 -5.58 2.69 -18.41
CA TYR A 164 -6.41 2.21 -17.32
C TYR A 164 -7.40 3.29 -16.85
N ASN A 165 -8.56 2.87 -16.36
CA ASN A 165 -9.58 3.78 -15.86
C ASN A 165 -9.19 4.34 -14.48
N VAL A 166 -8.77 5.61 -14.43
CA VAL A 166 -8.40 6.32 -13.21
C VAL A 166 -9.57 6.45 -12.23
N PHE A 167 -10.81 6.60 -12.75
CA PHE A 167 -12.02 6.68 -11.92
C PHE A 167 -12.38 5.37 -11.20
N ALA A 168 -11.83 4.24 -11.66
CA ALA A 168 -12.02 2.95 -11.00
C ALA A 168 -11.12 2.77 -9.76
N ALA A 169 -10.09 3.62 -9.60
CA ALA A 169 -9.12 3.55 -8.52
C ALA A 169 -9.68 4.15 -7.23
N ASP A 170 -10.54 3.39 -6.56
CA ASP A 170 -11.18 3.73 -5.29
C ASP A 170 -10.92 2.62 -4.27
N ALA A 171 -10.19 2.94 -3.21
CA ALA A 171 -9.82 2.00 -2.15
C ALA A 171 -11.04 1.55 -1.35
N ARG A 172 -12.05 2.39 -1.19
CA ARG A 172 -13.32 2.04 -0.51
C ARG A 172 -14.01 0.86 -1.19
N LYS A 173 -14.04 0.86 -2.55
CA LYS A 173 -14.61 -0.26 -3.33
C LYS A 173 -13.82 -1.55 -3.19
N SER A 174 -12.50 -1.44 -2.99
CA SER A 174 -11.63 -2.59 -2.76
C SER A 174 -11.79 -3.13 -1.35
N LEU A 175 -11.85 -2.24 -0.35
CA LEU A 175 -12.07 -2.56 1.06
C LEU A 175 -13.41 -3.24 1.31
N ALA A 176 -14.47 -2.83 0.59
CA ALA A 176 -15.77 -3.49 0.64
C ALA A 176 -15.73 -4.98 0.20
N LYS A 177 -14.69 -5.38 -0.54
CA LYS A 177 -14.45 -6.77 -0.97
C LYS A 177 -13.39 -7.49 -0.13
N ASN A 178 -12.69 -6.75 0.74
CA ASN A 178 -11.66 -7.33 1.59
C ASN A 178 -12.29 -8.18 2.71
N THR A 179 -11.79 -9.38 2.86
CA THR A 179 -12.22 -10.31 3.93
C THR A 179 -11.16 -10.53 5.00
N ARG A 180 -10.00 -9.86 4.87
CA ARG A 180 -8.85 -10.03 5.76
C ARG A 180 -8.85 -8.96 6.85
N PRO A 181 -8.34 -9.30 8.04
CA PRO A 181 -8.06 -8.29 9.06
C PRO A 181 -7.20 -7.16 8.49
N ILE A 182 -7.58 -5.91 8.81
CA ILE A 182 -6.88 -4.73 8.32
C ILE A 182 -6.65 -3.70 9.43
N MET A 183 -5.43 -3.17 9.50
CA MET A 183 -5.08 -2.05 10.35
C MET A 183 -4.87 -0.79 9.51
N PHE A 184 -5.54 0.29 9.94
CA PHE A 184 -5.42 1.63 9.38
C PHE A 184 -4.60 2.49 10.33
N ILE A 185 -3.60 3.17 9.80
CA ILE A 185 -2.74 4.09 10.55
C ILE A 185 -2.75 5.44 9.83
N HIS A 186 -2.85 6.54 10.59
CA HIS A 186 -2.82 7.88 9.97
C HIS A 186 -2.34 8.93 10.97
N GLY A 187 -1.50 9.86 10.51
CA GLY A 187 -1.09 11.01 11.31
C GLY A 187 -2.21 12.04 11.44
N THR A 188 -2.43 12.59 12.66
CA THR A 188 -3.50 13.61 12.87
C THR A 188 -3.13 14.99 12.33
N LYS A 189 -1.87 15.20 11.93
CA LYS A 189 -1.38 16.44 11.30
C LYS A 189 -0.95 16.20 9.84
N ASP A 190 -1.50 15.15 9.22
CA ASP A 190 -1.23 14.88 7.82
C ASP A 190 -1.92 15.94 6.94
N THR A 191 -1.11 16.76 6.28
CA THR A 191 -1.55 17.83 5.37
C THR A 191 -1.39 17.45 3.90
N PHE A 192 -0.84 16.27 3.62
CA PHE A 192 -0.67 15.76 2.25
C PHE A 192 -1.83 14.82 1.89
N VAL A 193 -2.08 13.79 2.69
CA VAL A 193 -3.31 12.97 2.62
C VAL A 193 -4.18 13.31 3.85
N PRO A 194 -5.33 13.98 3.67
CA PRO A 194 -6.13 14.42 4.81
C PRO A 194 -6.54 13.28 5.73
N THR A 195 -6.37 13.47 7.05
CA THR A 195 -6.76 12.46 8.06
C THR A 195 -8.22 12.01 7.93
N ALA A 196 -9.11 12.89 7.42
CA ALA A 196 -10.51 12.53 7.17
C ALA A 196 -10.69 11.38 6.14
N MET A 197 -9.69 11.14 5.28
CA MET A 197 -9.74 10.01 4.34
C MET A 197 -9.68 8.67 5.05
N VAL A 198 -8.89 8.52 6.12
CA VAL A 198 -8.81 7.25 6.84
C VAL A 198 -10.13 6.88 7.54
N ASP A 199 -10.93 7.86 7.94
CA ASP A 199 -12.25 7.59 8.51
C ASP A 199 -13.19 6.95 7.47
N GLN A 200 -13.16 7.45 6.23
CA GLN A 200 -13.94 6.89 5.12
C GLN A 200 -13.44 5.48 4.74
N LEU A 201 -12.12 5.27 4.74
CA LEU A 201 -11.52 3.96 4.48
C LEU A 201 -11.90 2.94 5.55
N TYR A 202 -11.80 3.35 6.82
CA TYR A 202 -12.20 2.52 7.95
C TYR A 202 -13.69 2.15 7.89
N GLN A 203 -14.56 3.11 7.56
CA GLN A 203 -15.99 2.84 7.41
C GLN A 203 -16.30 1.86 6.27
N ALA A 204 -15.58 1.97 5.14
CA ALA A 204 -15.78 1.12 3.97
C ALA A 204 -15.28 -0.32 4.15
N ALA A 205 -14.37 -0.57 5.08
CA ALA A 205 -13.85 -1.90 5.36
C ALA A 205 -14.84 -2.73 6.20
N HIS A 206 -14.91 -4.03 5.90
CA HIS A 206 -15.71 -5.00 6.65
C HIS A 206 -14.81 -5.94 7.47
N GLY A 207 -15.41 -6.68 8.41
CA GLY A 207 -14.71 -7.66 9.24
C GLY A 207 -13.80 -7.04 10.29
N THR A 208 -12.74 -7.77 10.66
CA THR A 208 -11.79 -7.33 11.70
C THR A 208 -10.97 -6.14 11.21
N LYS A 209 -11.12 -5.01 11.88
CA LYS A 209 -10.43 -3.77 11.52
C LYS A 209 -10.02 -2.96 12.74
N VAL A 210 -8.87 -2.31 12.68
CA VAL A 210 -8.34 -1.42 13.72
C VAL A 210 -7.97 -0.08 13.10
N LEU A 211 -8.30 1.02 13.74
CA LEU A 211 -7.89 2.37 13.39
C LEU A 211 -6.99 2.94 14.47
N TRP A 212 -5.81 3.40 14.08
CA TRP A 212 -4.89 4.10 14.94
C TRP A 212 -4.49 5.45 14.35
N LYS A 213 -5.06 6.52 14.88
CA LYS A 213 -4.65 7.89 14.57
C LYS A 213 -3.47 8.29 15.45
N VAL A 214 -2.31 8.56 14.82
CA VAL A 214 -1.07 8.95 15.54
C VAL A 214 -1.12 10.45 15.80
N LYS A 215 -1.35 10.82 17.06
CA LYS A 215 -1.48 12.21 17.47
C LYS A 215 -0.19 12.99 17.16
N GLY A 216 -0.31 14.07 16.39
CA GLY A 216 0.79 14.97 16.07
C GLY A 216 1.68 14.54 14.88
N ALA A 217 1.55 13.32 14.38
CA ALA A 217 2.31 12.87 13.21
C ALA A 217 1.78 13.52 11.92
N GLY A 218 2.68 13.90 11.03
CA GLY A 218 2.40 14.34 9.66
C GLY A 218 2.36 13.17 8.68
N HIS A 219 2.37 13.48 7.37
CA HIS A 219 2.35 12.47 6.29
C HIS A 219 3.57 11.53 6.35
N ALA A 220 3.31 10.22 6.35
CA ALA A 220 4.33 9.16 6.41
C ALA A 220 5.27 9.26 7.64
N GLN A 221 4.86 9.98 8.69
CA GLN A 221 5.65 10.18 9.90
C GLN A 221 5.21 9.33 11.08
N SER A 222 4.15 8.54 10.95
CA SER A 222 3.61 7.69 12.03
C SER A 222 4.69 6.81 12.67
N PHE A 223 5.52 6.19 11.84
CA PHE A 223 6.66 5.36 12.30
C PHE A 223 7.71 6.17 13.07
N TYR A 224 8.09 7.33 12.54
CA TYR A 224 9.17 8.15 13.13
C TYR A 224 8.73 8.90 14.38
N HIS A 225 7.43 9.06 14.58
CA HIS A 225 6.88 9.74 15.75
C HIS A 225 7.14 8.95 17.05
N ASP A 226 6.99 7.61 16.98
CA ASP A 226 7.32 6.68 18.07
C ASP A 226 7.60 5.27 17.46
N PRO A 227 8.85 5.00 17.04
CA PRO A 227 9.20 3.74 16.37
C PRO A 227 8.94 2.49 17.21
N ALA A 228 9.12 2.57 18.54
CA ALA A 228 8.93 1.44 19.42
C ALA A 228 7.44 1.06 19.52
N LYS A 229 6.58 2.05 19.75
CA LYS A 229 5.13 1.87 19.81
C LYS A 229 4.54 1.47 18.46
N TYR A 230 5.07 2.05 17.38
CA TYR A 230 4.67 1.70 16.02
C TYR A 230 4.96 0.21 15.75
N ARG A 231 6.19 -0.23 16.03
CA ARG A 231 6.58 -1.64 15.91
C ARG A 231 5.67 -2.54 16.76
N GLN A 232 5.47 -2.18 18.04
CA GLN A 232 4.62 -2.95 18.95
C GLN A 232 3.21 -3.14 18.38
N LYS A 233 2.59 -2.06 17.90
CA LYS A 233 1.22 -2.10 17.38
C LYS A 233 1.13 -2.85 16.04
N VAL A 234 2.00 -2.53 15.08
CA VAL A 234 1.96 -3.12 13.73
C VAL A 234 2.33 -4.60 13.78
N VAL A 235 3.47 -4.93 14.38
CA VAL A 235 3.92 -6.33 14.46
C VAL A 235 3.01 -7.15 15.37
N GLY A 236 2.52 -6.57 16.46
CA GLY A 236 1.54 -7.22 17.35
C GLY A 236 0.24 -7.54 16.63
N PHE A 237 -0.34 -6.58 15.90
CA PHE A 237 -1.54 -6.80 15.11
C PHE A 237 -1.33 -7.88 14.04
N ILE A 238 -0.23 -7.83 13.30
CA ILE A 238 0.07 -8.83 12.28
C ILE A 238 0.20 -10.22 12.91
N ASN A 239 1.03 -10.38 13.96
CA ASN A 239 1.25 -11.68 14.58
C ASN A 239 -0.04 -12.28 15.18
N ALA A 240 -0.97 -11.46 15.66
CA ALA A 240 -2.27 -11.93 16.15
C ALA A 240 -3.17 -12.52 15.06
N HIS A 241 -2.87 -12.25 13.78
CA HIS A 241 -3.65 -12.71 12.63
C HIS A 241 -2.88 -13.63 11.67
N LEU A 242 -1.64 -13.99 12.00
CA LEU A 242 -0.88 -15.05 11.34
C LEU A 242 -1.14 -16.35 12.11
N GLN A 243 -1.84 -17.29 11.49
CA GLN A 243 -2.08 -18.65 12.02
C GLN A 243 -2.00 -19.65 10.88
#